data_041327ff833381cbd96a5b9c6a820e59
#
_entry.id   041327ff833381cbd96a5b9c6a820e59
#
_cell.length_a   1.000
_cell.length_b   1.000
_cell.length_c   1.000
_cell.angle_alpha   90.00
_cell.angle_beta   90.00
_cell.angle_gamma   90.00
#
_symmetry.space_group_name_H-M   'P 1'
#
loop_
_entity.id
_entity.type
_entity.pdbx_description
1 polymer ?
#
loop_
_entity_poly.entity_id
_entity_poly.type
_entity_poly.pdbx_seq_one_letter_code
_entity_poly.pdbx_strand_id
1 'polypeptide(L)' 'MKRSIRIAKHNTSISLEPEFWDALKAIAGHEGVSLTQIVARVDASRKGNLSSALRLFVLKKLREKA' A
#
# COMPACT_ATOMS: atom_id res chain seq x y z
N MET A 1 2.03 -10.36 -7.82
CA MET A 1 2.13 -9.38 -8.92
C MET A 1 3.04 -8.23 -8.52
N LYS A 2 4.01 -7.94 -9.35
CA LYS A 2 5.02 -6.92 -9.06
C LYS A 2 4.68 -5.62 -9.77
N ARG A 3 4.76 -4.50 -9.06
CA ARG A 3 4.54 -3.17 -9.63
C ARG A 3 5.63 -2.22 -9.21
N SER A 4 6.00 -1.32 -10.13
CA SER A 4 6.91 -0.22 -9.81
C SER A 4 6.09 1.01 -9.46
N ILE A 5 6.41 1.60 -8.33
CA ILE A 5 5.71 2.80 -7.86
C ILE A 5 6.75 3.86 -7.55
N ARG A 6 6.49 5.07 -8.02
CA ARG A 6 7.38 6.19 -7.75
C ARG A 6 6.94 6.87 -6.45
N ILE A 7 7.84 6.87 -5.48
CA ILE A 7 7.60 7.48 -4.18
C ILE A 7 8.62 8.60 -3.99
N ALA A 8 8.14 9.81 -3.75
CA ALA A 8 9.00 10.98 -3.56
C ALA A 8 9.95 11.12 -4.75
N LYS A 9 11.25 10.94 -4.55
CA LYS A 9 12.25 11.13 -5.60
C LYS A 9 12.84 9.84 -6.14
N HIS A 10 12.25 8.69 -5.78
CA HIS A 10 12.78 7.41 -6.23
C HIS A 10 11.67 6.44 -6.58
N ASN A 11 12.03 5.45 -7.40
CA ASN A 11 11.13 4.36 -7.75
C ASN A 11 11.38 3.19 -6.82
N THR A 12 10.31 2.47 -6.50
CA THR A 12 10.44 1.24 -5.75
C THR A 12 9.61 0.15 -6.43
N SER A 13 10.08 -1.08 -6.35
CA SER A 13 9.33 -2.24 -6.85
C SER A 13 8.69 -2.94 -5.68
N ILE A 14 7.40 -3.21 -5.81
CA ILE A 14 6.63 -3.84 -4.75
C ILE A 14 5.97 -5.10 -5.30
N SER A 15 6.16 -6.21 -4.61
CA SER A 15 5.56 -7.48 -5.01
C SER A 15 4.46 -7.83 -4.02
N LEU A 16 3.22 -7.85 -4.50
CA LEU A 16 2.04 -8.19 -3.70
C LEU A 16 1.11 -9.07 -4.52
N GLU A 17 0.33 -9.86 -3.83
CA GLU A 17 -0.73 -10.63 -4.45
C GLU A 17 -1.77 -9.68 -5.05
N PRO A 18 -2.43 -10.08 -6.16
CA PRO A 18 -3.44 -9.20 -6.78
C PRO A 18 -4.54 -8.76 -5.81
N GLU A 19 -4.91 -9.64 -4.89
CA GLU A 19 -5.94 -9.33 -3.89
C GLU A 19 -5.53 -8.15 -3.00
N PHE A 20 -4.25 -8.07 -2.66
CA PHE A 20 -3.75 -6.94 -1.86
C PHE A 20 -3.71 -5.66 -2.69
N TRP A 21 -3.36 -5.75 -3.96
CA TRP A 21 -3.40 -4.58 -4.84
C TRP A 21 -4.81 -4.03 -4.97
N ASP A 22 -5.78 -4.92 -5.15
CA ASP A 22 -7.18 -4.53 -5.27
C ASP A 22 -7.66 -3.86 -3.98
N ALA A 23 -7.29 -4.43 -2.83
CA ALA A 23 -7.66 -3.85 -1.54
C ALA A 23 -7.05 -2.46 -1.35
N LEU A 24 -5.79 -2.28 -1.74
CA LEU A 24 -5.15 -0.97 -1.64
C LEU A 24 -5.83 0.07 -2.53
N LYS A 25 -6.22 -0.33 -3.75
CA LYS A 25 -6.96 0.57 -4.64
C LYS A 25 -8.30 0.96 -4.05
N ALA A 26 -9.00 0.01 -3.44
CA ALA A 26 -10.29 0.28 -2.82
C ALA A 26 -10.14 1.24 -1.63
N ILE A 27 -9.12 1.02 -0.81
CA ILE A 27 -8.83 1.91 0.32
C ILE A 27 -8.52 3.32 -0.17
N ALA A 28 -7.67 3.44 -1.19
CA ALA A 28 -7.30 4.74 -1.76
C ALA A 28 -8.53 5.48 -2.28
N GLY A 29 -9.39 4.77 -3.02
CA GLY A 29 -10.62 5.36 -3.53
C GLY A 29 -11.56 5.81 -2.43
N HIS A 30 -11.66 5.01 -1.38
CA HIS A 30 -12.51 5.34 -0.23
C HIS A 30 -12.00 6.58 0.51
N GLU A 31 -10.69 6.72 0.64
CA GLU A 31 -10.09 7.86 1.33
C GLU A 31 -9.88 9.08 0.42
N GLY A 32 -10.14 8.93 -0.86
CA GLY A 32 -9.97 10.04 -1.81
C GLY A 32 -8.51 10.40 -2.08
N VAL A 33 -7.61 9.42 -2.01
CA VAL A 33 -6.19 9.62 -2.26
C VAL A 33 -5.72 8.64 -3.34
N SER A 34 -4.53 8.87 -3.89
CA SER A 34 -3.97 7.96 -4.89
C SER A 34 -3.31 6.76 -4.22
N LEU A 35 -3.15 5.69 -5.01
CA LEU A 35 -2.43 4.51 -4.55
C LEU A 35 -1.00 4.88 -4.15
N THR A 36 -0.35 5.74 -4.94
CA THR A 36 1.00 6.20 -4.66
C THR A 36 1.07 6.91 -3.30
N GLN A 37 0.06 7.70 -2.97
CA GLN A 37 0.00 8.37 -1.67
C GLN A 37 -0.10 7.38 -0.51
N ILE A 38 -0.89 6.33 -0.68
CA ILE A 38 -1.00 5.27 0.33
C ILE A 38 0.35 4.60 0.54
N VAL A 39 1.00 4.22 -0.57
CA VAL A 39 2.30 3.54 -0.50
C VAL A 39 3.35 4.44 0.15
N ALA A 40 3.37 5.72 -0.21
CA ALA A 40 4.32 6.66 0.38
C ALA A 40 4.11 6.82 1.89
N ARG A 41 2.85 6.85 2.32
CA ARG A 41 2.50 6.95 3.74
C ARG A 41 3.02 5.73 4.51
N VAL A 42 2.79 4.55 3.96
CA VAL A 42 3.25 3.30 4.59
C VAL A 42 4.77 3.23 4.59
N ASP A 43 5.40 3.63 3.49
CA ASP A 43 6.86 3.62 3.39
C ASP A 43 7.50 4.51 4.46
N ALA A 44 6.91 5.67 4.71
CA ALA A 44 7.43 6.61 5.70
C ALA A 44 7.41 6.04 7.13
N SER A 45 6.46 5.17 7.42
CA SER A 45 6.28 4.63 8.77
C SER A 45 6.76 3.18 8.93
N ARG A 46 7.21 2.54 7.86
CA ARG A 46 7.61 1.14 7.94
C ARG A 46 8.92 0.97 8.70
N LYS A 47 9.03 -0.20 9.33
CA LYS A 47 10.26 -0.57 10.04
C LYS A 47 10.98 -1.75 9.39
N GLY A 48 10.54 -2.18 8.23
CA GLY A 48 11.11 -3.32 7.54
C GLY A 48 10.67 -3.37 6.11
N ASN A 49 10.35 -4.56 5.60
CA ASN A 49 9.99 -4.78 4.22
C ASN A 49 8.69 -4.03 3.86
N LEU A 50 8.71 -3.28 2.77
CA LEU A 50 7.56 -2.49 2.35
C LEU A 50 6.35 -3.36 1.97
N SER A 51 6.58 -4.47 1.30
CA SER A 51 5.49 -5.39 0.93
C SER A 51 4.77 -5.91 2.17
N SER A 52 5.54 -6.31 3.19
CA SER A 52 4.96 -6.76 4.46
C SER A 52 4.20 -5.64 5.15
N ALA A 53 4.74 -4.42 5.13
CA ALA A 53 4.10 -3.26 5.74
C ALA A 53 2.77 -2.95 5.06
N LEU A 54 2.72 -3.07 3.73
CA LEU A 54 1.48 -2.85 2.97
C LEU A 54 0.43 -3.91 3.29
N ARG A 55 0.86 -5.17 3.43
CA ARG A 55 -0.08 -6.24 3.81
C ARG A 55 -0.67 -5.97 5.18
N LEU A 56 0.14 -5.56 6.13
CA LEU A 56 -0.35 -5.21 7.47
C LEU A 56 -1.28 -4.01 7.43
N PHE A 57 -0.98 -3.02 6.60
CA PHE A 57 -1.83 -1.84 6.43
C PHE A 57 -3.23 -2.25 5.94
N VAL A 58 -3.27 -3.11 4.92
CA VAL A 58 -4.55 -3.62 4.38
C VAL A 58 -5.32 -4.37 5.46
N LEU A 59 -4.63 -5.24 6.19
CA LEU A 59 -5.27 -6.03 7.24
C LEU A 59 -5.88 -5.14 8.32
N LYS A 60 -5.15 -4.12 8.74
CA LYS A 60 -5.65 -3.17 9.75
C LYS A 60 -6.89 -2.43 9.26
N LYS A 61 -6.89 -2.00 8.00
CA LYS A 61 -8.03 -1.29 7.43
C LYS A 61 -9.26 -2.18 7.36
N LEU A 62 -9.09 -3.44 6.99
CA LEU A 62 -10.20 -4.38 6.95
C LEU A 62 -10.76 -4.64 8.34
N ARG A 63 -9.91 -4.73 9.34
CA ARG A 63 -10.35 -4.93 10.73
C ARG A 63 -11.09 -3.73 11.28
N GLU A 64 -10.72 -2.53 10.87
CA GLU A 64 -11.41 -1.31 11.30
C GLU A 64 -12.84 -1.26 10.80
N LYS A 65 -13.11 -1.91 9.65
CA LYS A 65 -14.45 -1.94 9.06
C LYS A 65 -15.32 -3.08 9.60
N ALA A 66 -14.72 -4.04 10.23
CA ALA A 66 -15.41 -5.24 10.71
C ALA A 66 -16.27 -4.98 11.95
#